data_7f762da1fd2ed1b1f2cf63c4678f6dbd
#
_entry.id   7f762da1fd2ed1b1f2cf63c4678f6dbd
#
_cell.length_a   1.000
_cell.length_b   1.000
_cell.length_c   1.000
_cell.angle_alpha   90.00
_cell.angle_beta   90.00
_cell.angle_gamma   90.00
#
_symmetry.space_group_name_H-M   'P 1'
#
loop_
_entity.id
_entity.type
_entity.pdbx_description
1 polymer ?
#
loop_
_entity_poly.entity_id
_entity_poly.type
_entity_poly.pdbx_seq_one_letter_code
_entity_poly.pdbx_strand_id
1 'polypeptide(L)'
;MCAEPARAGQAGTLMKDFFISECAQQENKVITSTFVVVSKQVKPKKTGEPYLALTLGDRSGQLEAKMWDNVEDVLDAFEQDDFLKIKGLINKYKNRFQLTIHKLRRLGETEIDFADYLPKTTKNVDELWQTLADFVATFDNPHLKELIQAFMADPQIEQAYRNAPAAKTLHHAFIGGLLDHVVSLFRSCDLVCRNYPPVNRDLVLAGAFLHDIGKVHELTYNRSFSYTTRGQLLGHMVIELEMLQAKLALFPDFPAGLKVLLEHLIISHHGQYEFGSPKLPMFPEALLLHYMDDLDSKLESMRAHFERESELESPWTSYNASLGRPLLNAAKFLAPKPSPEPESAALAATADETLTLAGLEIPEPPDTIPVVAAQPPKKS
;
A
#
# COMPACT_ATOMS: atom_id res chain seq x y z
N MET A 1 -10.73 4.87 31.17
CA MET A 1 -11.02 3.51 30.66
C MET A 1 -12.49 3.50 30.26
N CYS A 2 -12.77 3.87 28.98
CA CYS A 2 -14.12 3.74 28.43
C CYS A 2 -14.13 2.42 27.66
N ALA A 3 -14.98 1.50 28.08
CA ALA A 3 -15.20 0.24 27.41
C ALA A 3 -15.87 0.48 26.05
N GLU A 4 -15.31 -0.06 24.98
CA GLU A 4 -15.97 -0.12 23.68
C GLU A 4 -17.32 -0.86 23.81
N PRO A 5 -18.39 -0.37 23.15
CA PRO A 5 -19.66 -1.08 23.14
C PRO A 5 -19.52 -2.40 22.38
N ALA A 6 -19.92 -3.49 22.99
CA ALA A 6 -19.99 -4.81 22.39
C ALA A 6 -20.82 -4.74 21.09
N ARG A 7 -20.23 -5.14 19.95
CA ARG A 7 -20.90 -5.27 18.65
C ARG A 7 -22.02 -6.30 18.76
N ALA A 8 -23.26 -5.85 18.62
CA ALA A 8 -24.40 -6.76 18.43
C ALA A 8 -24.26 -7.45 17.07
N GLY A 9 -23.84 -8.72 17.07
CA GLY A 9 -23.76 -9.54 15.87
C GLY A 9 -25.16 -9.73 15.27
N GLN A 10 -25.30 -9.44 13.98
CA GLN A 10 -26.44 -9.87 13.20
C GLN A 10 -26.46 -11.40 13.19
N ALA A 11 -27.61 -12.02 13.47
CA ALA A 11 -27.76 -13.46 13.55
C ALA A 11 -27.42 -14.10 12.19
N GLY A 12 -26.26 -14.79 12.09
CA GLY A 12 -25.78 -15.47 10.89
C GLY A 12 -24.34 -15.15 10.48
N THR A 13 -23.76 -14.03 10.92
CA THR A 13 -22.40 -13.64 10.57
C THR A 13 -21.35 -14.47 11.32
N LEU A 14 -20.43 -15.11 10.58
CA LEU A 14 -19.32 -15.85 11.18
C LEU A 14 -18.31 -14.85 11.77
N MET A 15 -18.01 -14.98 13.04
CA MET A 15 -16.89 -14.24 13.64
C MET A 15 -15.56 -14.79 13.10
N LYS A 16 -14.67 -13.89 12.71
CA LYS A 16 -13.32 -14.23 12.30
C LYS A 16 -12.41 -14.27 13.53
N ASP A 17 -11.92 -15.48 13.86
CA ASP A 17 -11.14 -15.74 15.08
C ASP A 17 -9.63 -15.73 14.85
N PHE A 18 -9.18 -15.69 13.58
CA PHE A 18 -7.76 -15.68 13.21
C PHE A 18 -7.55 -14.69 12.07
N PHE A 19 -6.56 -13.82 12.23
CA PHE A 19 -6.07 -12.88 11.23
C PHE A 19 -4.68 -13.24 10.72
N ILE A 20 -4.35 -12.85 9.48
CA ILE A 20 -3.08 -13.19 8.82
C ILE A 20 -1.87 -12.68 9.61
N SER A 21 -1.98 -11.53 10.29
CA SER A 21 -0.94 -11.00 11.18
C SER A 21 -0.56 -11.93 12.34
N GLU A 22 -1.41 -12.91 12.67
CA GLU A 22 -1.19 -13.86 13.77
C GLU A 22 -0.50 -15.16 13.32
N CYS A 23 -0.07 -15.25 12.04
CA CYS A 23 0.55 -16.46 11.48
C CYS A 23 1.76 -16.96 12.31
N ALA A 24 2.56 -16.05 12.85
CA ALA A 24 3.72 -16.41 13.67
C ALA A 24 3.35 -17.22 14.92
N GLN A 25 2.20 -16.90 15.55
CA GLN A 25 1.69 -17.56 16.75
C GLN A 25 1.02 -18.91 16.45
N GLN A 26 0.72 -19.18 15.19
CA GLN A 26 0.04 -20.38 14.71
C GLN A 26 0.93 -21.24 13.81
N GLU A 27 2.24 -21.03 13.80
CA GLU A 27 3.18 -21.85 13.04
C GLU A 27 3.04 -23.34 13.41
N ASN A 28 2.97 -24.21 12.41
CA ASN A 28 2.77 -25.67 12.54
C ASN A 28 1.44 -26.07 13.19
N LYS A 29 0.43 -25.18 13.22
CA LYS A 29 -0.91 -25.48 13.72
C LYS A 29 -1.95 -25.47 12.60
N VAL A 30 -2.98 -26.28 12.78
CA VAL A 30 -4.15 -26.28 11.91
C VAL A 30 -5.12 -25.21 12.38
N ILE A 31 -5.41 -24.26 11.49
CA ILE A 31 -6.37 -23.17 11.72
C ILE A 31 -7.66 -23.40 10.92
N THR A 32 -8.72 -22.77 11.36
CA THR A 32 -9.96 -22.59 10.56
C THR A 32 -10.33 -21.14 10.62
N SER A 33 -10.29 -20.44 9.49
CA SER A 33 -10.64 -19.04 9.41
C SER A 33 -11.26 -18.71 8.04
N THR A 34 -11.59 -17.44 7.85
CA THR A 34 -12.25 -16.94 6.65
C THR A 34 -11.35 -15.93 5.96
N PHE A 35 -11.32 -15.93 4.63
CA PHE A 35 -10.42 -15.07 3.83
C PHE A 35 -11.11 -14.67 2.52
N VAL A 36 -10.73 -13.53 1.97
CA VAL A 36 -11.05 -13.14 0.60
C VAL A 36 -10.00 -13.72 -0.36
N VAL A 37 -10.41 -14.15 -1.54
CA VAL A 37 -9.51 -14.62 -2.60
C VAL A 37 -8.97 -13.44 -3.37
N VAL A 38 -7.72 -13.08 -3.14
CA VAL A 38 -7.05 -11.99 -3.85
C VAL A 38 -6.57 -12.44 -5.24
N SER A 39 -6.11 -13.70 -5.35
CA SER A 39 -5.75 -14.30 -6.64
C SER A 39 -5.97 -15.83 -6.60
N LYS A 40 -6.30 -16.40 -7.77
CA LYS A 40 -6.50 -17.84 -7.99
C LYS A 40 -5.71 -18.28 -9.21
N GLN A 41 -4.88 -19.29 -9.05
CA GLN A 41 -4.10 -19.87 -10.13
C GLN A 41 -4.07 -21.39 -10.01
N VAL A 42 -4.25 -22.09 -11.12
CA VAL A 42 -4.03 -23.52 -11.22
C VAL A 42 -2.67 -23.77 -11.84
N LYS A 43 -1.82 -24.54 -11.18
CA LYS A 43 -0.45 -24.82 -11.63
C LYS A 43 -0.20 -26.33 -11.66
N PRO A 44 0.64 -26.86 -12.56
CA PRO A 44 1.01 -28.26 -12.57
C PRO A 44 2.03 -28.57 -11.47
N LYS A 45 1.85 -29.70 -10.78
CA LYS A 45 2.88 -30.32 -9.94
C LYS A 45 4.00 -30.89 -10.85
N LYS A 46 5.11 -31.29 -10.25
CA LYS A 46 6.19 -32.01 -10.98
C LYS A 46 5.70 -33.35 -11.59
N THR A 47 4.65 -33.94 -11.03
CA THR A 47 3.98 -35.16 -11.53
C THR A 47 3.01 -34.91 -12.67
N GLY A 48 2.73 -33.64 -13.02
CA GLY A 48 1.75 -33.24 -14.03
C GLY A 48 0.33 -32.97 -13.46
N GLU A 49 0.02 -33.42 -12.26
CA GLU A 49 -1.28 -33.18 -11.62
C GLU A 49 -1.47 -31.69 -11.26
N PRO A 50 -2.69 -31.15 -11.31
CA PRO A 50 -2.92 -29.77 -10.93
C PRO A 50 -2.82 -29.57 -9.40
N TYR A 51 -2.35 -28.40 -8.98
CA TYR A 51 -2.53 -27.87 -7.63
C TYR A 51 -3.07 -26.45 -7.69
N LEU A 52 -3.80 -26.05 -6.66
CA LEU A 52 -4.37 -24.72 -6.56
C LEU A 52 -3.44 -23.82 -5.74
N ALA A 53 -3.02 -22.70 -6.33
CA ALA A 53 -2.27 -21.63 -5.68
C ALA A 53 -3.17 -20.42 -5.50
N LEU A 54 -3.38 -19.99 -4.27
CA LEU A 54 -4.18 -18.84 -3.91
C LEU A 54 -3.31 -17.78 -3.22
N THR A 55 -3.66 -16.52 -3.41
CA THR A 55 -3.34 -15.45 -2.47
C THR A 55 -4.63 -15.14 -1.71
N LEU A 56 -4.60 -15.31 -0.41
CA LEU A 56 -5.71 -15.04 0.49
C LEU A 56 -5.47 -13.69 1.18
N GLY A 57 -6.54 -12.96 1.47
CA GLY A 57 -6.47 -11.66 2.12
C GLY A 57 -7.41 -11.53 3.31
N ASP A 58 -7.03 -10.69 4.26
CA ASP A 58 -7.89 -10.08 5.26
C ASP A 58 -7.38 -8.68 5.60
N ARG A 59 -8.04 -7.97 6.51
CA ARG A 59 -7.66 -6.59 6.87
C ARG A 59 -6.23 -6.44 7.41
N SER A 60 -5.60 -7.52 7.84
CA SER A 60 -4.26 -7.52 8.44
C SER A 60 -3.14 -7.86 7.44
N GLY A 61 -3.47 -8.37 6.24
CA GLY A 61 -2.47 -8.69 5.23
C GLY A 61 -2.90 -9.72 4.19
N GLN A 62 -1.89 -10.28 3.51
CA GLN A 62 -2.07 -11.32 2.51
C GLN A 62 -1.21 -12.54 2.84
N LEU A 63 -1.72 -13.74 2.52
CA LEU A 63 -1.11 -15.02 2.81
C LEU A 63 -1.14 -15.92 1.56
N GLU A 64 0.02 -16.44 1.15
CA GLU A 64 0.06 -17.49 0.13
C GLU A 64 -0.58 -18.77 0.66
N ALA A 65 -1.41 -19.41 -0.14
CA ALA A 65 -2.04 -20.66 0.21
C ALA A 65 -1.98 -21.67 -0.94
N LYS A 66 -1.83 -22.94 -0.61
CA LYS A 66 -1.77 -24.02 -1.59
C LYS A 66 -2.66 -25.18 -1.19
N MET A 67 -3.42 -25.69 -2.15
CA MET A 67 -4.17 -26.91 -2.04
C MET A 67 -3.56 -27.94 -3.00
N TRP A 68 -3.10 -29.06 -2.44
CA TRP A 68 -2.36 -30.06 -3.18
C TRP A 68 -3.23 -31.21 -3.70
N ASP A 69 -4.30 -31.51 -2.98
CA ASP A 69 -5.17 -32.66 -3.24
C ASP A 69 -6.62 -32.24 -3.35
N ASN A 70 -7.44 -33.03 -4.03
CA ASN A 70 -8.88 -32.78 -4.26
C ASN A 70 -9.17 -31.41 -4.92
N VAL A 71 -8.29 -30.99 -5.80
CA VAL A 71 -8.36 -29.65 -6.43
C VAL A 71 -9.52 -29.58 -7.41
N GLU A 72 -9.77 -30.67 -8.15
CA GLU A 72 -10.83 -30.76 -9.17
C GLU A 72 -12.22 -30.49 -8.57
N ASP A 73 -12.47 -30.97 -7.35
CA ASP A 73 -13.75 -30.80 -6.65
C ASP A 73 -14.10 -29.34 -6.32
N VAL A 74 -13.11 -28.44 -6.33
CA VAL A 74 -13.26 -27.04 -5.88
C VAL A 74 -12.90 -25.99 -6.94
N LEU A 75 -12.42 -26.42 -8.11
CA LEU A 75 -11.98 -25.49 -9.15
C LEU A 75 -13.06 -24.51 -9.57
N ASP A 76 -14.27 -24.98 -9.77
CA ASP A 76 -15.42 -24.18 -10.24
C ASP A 76 -16.32 -23.68 -9.09
N ALA A 77 -15.93 -23.96 -7.84
CA ALA A 77 -16.76 -23.63 -6.67
C ALA A 77 -16.65 -22.15 -6.24
N PHE A 78 -15.61 -21.44 -6.66
CA PHE A 78 -15.36 -20.04 -6.30
C PHE A 78 -14.44 -19.36 -7.32
N GLU A 79 -14.45 -18.03 -7.32
CA GLU A 79 -13.60 -17.17 -8.15
C GLU A 79 -12.81 -16.17 -7.30
N GLN A 80 -11.98 -15.34 -7.97
CA GLN A 80 -11.35 -14.18 -7.35
C GLN A 80 -12.43 -13.28 -6.76
N ASP A 81 -12.12 -12.62 -5.63
CA ASP A 81 -13.00 -11.75 -4.85
C ASP A 81 -14.13 -12.47 -4.09
N ASP A 82 -14.18 -13.82 -4.16
CA ASP A 82 -15.06 -14.62 -3.30
C ASP A 82 -14.45 -14.78 -1.89
N PHE A 83 -15.34 -15.01 -0.92
CA PHE A 83 -14.96 -15.30 0.47
C PHE A 83 -14.98 -16.78 0.73
N LEU A 84 -13.92 -17.28 1.34
CA LEU A 84 -13.76 -18.70 1.65
C LEU A 84 -13.59 -18.91 3.16
N LYS A 85 -14.27 -19.93 3.69
CA LYS A 85 -13.89 -20.55 4.96
C LYS A 85 -12.91 -21.68 4.67
N ILE A 86 -11.72 -21.59 5.26
CA ILE A 86 -10.60 -22.49 4.97
C ILE A 86 -10.14 -23.15 6.26
N LYS A 87 -9.93 -24.47 6.22
CA LYS A 87 -9.20 -25.24 7.22
C LYS A 87 -7.88 -25.67 6.62
N GLY A 88 -6.77 -25.37 7.29
CA GLY A 88 -5.42 -25.68 6.77
C GLY A 88 -4.34 -25.51 7.80
N LEU A 89 -3.12 -25.92 7.44
CA LEU A 89 -1.93 -25.90 8.25
C LEU A 89 -1.10 -24.65 7.90
N ILE A 90 -0.78 -23.82 8.89
CA ILE A 90 0.21 -22.73 8.77
C ILE A 90 1.60 -23.33 8.83
N ASN A 91 2.42 -23.10 7.82
CA ASN A 91 3.82 -23.51 7.79
C ASN A 91 4.72 -22.42 7.20
N LYS A 92 6.04 -22.55 7.36
CA LYS A 92 7.01 -21.68 6.70
C LYS A 92 7.60 -22.37 5.47
N TYR A 93 7.66 -21.63 4.36
CA TYR A 93 8.41 -22.01 3.17
C TYR A 93 9.30 -20.85 2.72
N LYS A 94 10.60 -21.08 2.58
CA LYS A 94 11.60 -20.05 2.25
C LYS A 94 11.46 -18.79 3.14
N ASN A 95 11.31 -19.02 4.43
CA ASN A 95 11.16 -17.99 5.47
C ASN A 95 9.91 -17.10 5.33
N ARG A 96 8.86 -17.57 4.60
CA ARG A 96 7.54 -16.91 4.49
C ARG A 96 6.45 -17.85 4.98
N PHE A 97 5.47 -17.30 5.67
CA PHE A 97 4.30 -18.07 6.06
C PHE A 97 3.48 -18.47 4.84
N GLN A 98 2.97 -19.69 4.86
CA GLN A 98 2.11 -20.24 3.82
C GLN A 98 1.04 -21.13 4.47
N LEU A 99 -0.17 -21.12 3.93
CA LEU A 99 -1.26 -21.99 4.36
C LEU A 99 -1.37 -23.20 3.43
N THR A 100 -1.18 -24.40 3.97
CA THR A 100 -1.53 -25.64 3.25
C THR A 100 -3.01 -25.95 3.49
N ILE A 101 -3.82 -25.82 2.45
CA ILE A 101 -5.28 -25.96 2.52
C ILE A 101 -5.66 -27.44 2.57
N HIS A 102 -6.43 -27.83 3.58
CA HIS A 102 -7.03 -29.16 3.70
C HIS A 102 -8.47 -29.21 3.22
N LYS A 103 -9.27 -28.18 3.52
CA LYS A 103 -10.67 -28.01 3.11
C LYS A 103 -10.97 -26.55 2.92
N LEU A 104 -11.84 -26.25 1.96
CA LEU A 104 -12.39 -24.91 1.76
C LEU A 104 -13.88 -24.98 1.43
N ARG A 105 -14.59 -23.88 1.70
CA ARG A 105 -15.99 -23.67 1.35
C ARG A 105 -16.21 -22.19 1.02
N ARG A 106 -16.91 -21.90 -0.05
CA ARG A 106 -17.37 -20.55 -0.37
C ARG A 106 -18.38 -20.07 0.66
N LEU A 107 -18.30 -18.78 1.01
CA LEU A 107 -19.20 -18.08 1.92
C LEU A 107 -20.10 -17.12 1.15
N GLY A 108 -21.35 -16.99 1.61
CA GLY A 108 -22.23 -15.93 1.17
C GLY A 108 -21.94 -14.60 1.91
N GLU A 109 -22.36 -13.47 1.33
CA GLU A 109 -22.15 -12.14 1.91
C GLU A 109 -22.80 -11.97 3.28
N THR A 110 -23.90 -12.68 3.54
CA THR A 110 -24.60 -12.65 4.83
C THR A 110 -23.85 -13.38 5.94
N GLU A 111 -22.84 -14.20 5.58
CA GLU A 111 -22.05 -14.99 6.52
C GLU A 111 -20.79 -14.24 7.02
N ILE A 112 -20.47 -13.05 6.48
CA ILE A 112 -19.22 -12.34 6.72
C ILE A 112 -19.46 -10.93 7.25
N ASP A 113 -18.48 -10.40 7.98
CA ASP A 113 -18.32 -8.96 8.22
C ASP A 113 -17.23 -8.41 7.30
N PHE A 114 -17.58 -7.56 6.34
CA PHE A 114 -16.63 -6.95 5.40
C PHE A 114 -15.50 -6.19 6.10
N ALA A 115 -15.73 -5.69 7.30
CA ALA A 115 -14.72 -5.01 8.10
C ALA A 115 -13.51 -5.90 8.46
N ASP A 116 -13.65 -7.22 8.35
CA ASP A 116 -12.56 -8.15 8.62
C ASP A 116 -11.63 -8.40 7.43
N TYR A 117 -12.00 -7.93 6.23
CA TYR A 117 -11.27 -8.26 4.99
C TYR A 117 -10.61 -7.05 4.33
N LEU A 118 -11.13 -5.85 4.52
CA LEU A 118 -10.58 -4.63 3.95
C LEU A 118 -9.79 -3.87 5.03
N PRO A 119 -8.49 -3.64 4.83
CA PRO A 119 -7.72 -2.78 5.72
C PRO A 119 -8.35 -1.38 5.77
N LYS A 120 -8.29 -0.73 6.92
CA LYS A 120 -8.79 0.63 7.15
C LYS A 120 -7.68 1.48 7.73
N THR A 121 -7.75 2.80 7.50
CA THR A 121 -6.89 3.74 8.21
C THR A 121 -7.05 3.59 9.72
N THR A 122 -5.96 3.69 10.44
CA THR A 122 -5.95 3.74 11.90
C THR A 122 -6.25 5.14 12.44
N LYS A 123 -6.25 6.15 11.55
CA LYS A 123 -6.50 7.55 11.90
C LYS A 123 -8.00 7.82 11.96
N ASN A 124 -8.38 8.83 12.76
CA ASN A 124 -9.76 9.27 12.83
C ASN A 124 -10.16 10.02 11.55
N VAL A 125 -11.08 9.46 10.80
CA VAL A 125 -11.55 9.99 9.50
C VAL A 125 -12.21 11.37 9.66
N ASP A 126 -12.93 11.61 10.77
CA ASP A 126 -13.57 12.90 11.02
C ASP A 126 -12.53 14.00 11.30
N GLU A 127 -11.47 13.69 12.05
CA GLU A 127 -10.35 14.60 12.29
C GLU A 127 -9.56 14.88 11.00
N LEU A 128 -9.36 13.88 10.14
CA LEU A 128 -8.72 14.08 8.85
C LEU A 128 -9.55 15.00 7.96
N TRP A 129 -10.87 14.79 7.88
CA TRP A 129 -11.75 15.63 7.08
C TRP A 129 -11.80 17.07 7.62
N GLN A 130 -11.88 17.23 8.93
CA GLN A 130 -11.82 18.54 9.56
C GLN A 130 -10.50 19.25 9.29
N THR A 131 -9.38 18.51 9.29
CA THR A 131 -8.07 19.07 8.91
C THR A 131 -8.07 19.63 7.50
N LEU A 132 -8.67 18.94 6.51
CA LEU A 132 -8.82 19.50 5.15
C LEU A 132 -9.68 20.76 5.16
N ALA A 133 -10.81 20.75 5.88
CA ALA A 133 -11.69 21.92 5.97
C ALA A 133 -10.97 23.13 6.59
N ASP A 134 -10.17 22.91 7.61
CA ASP A 134 -9.36 23.95 8.26
C ASP A 134 -8.34 24.54 7.29
N PHE A 135 -7.63 23.70 6.51
CA PHE A 135 -6.72 24.20 5.47
C PHE A 135 -7.46 25.02 4.40
N VAL A 136 -8.57 24.51 3.87
CA VAL A 136 -9.37 25.21 2.84
C VAL A 136 -9.91 26.53 3.37
N ALA A 137 -10.26 26.60 4.65
CA ALA A 137 -10.71 27.86 5.28
C ALA A 137 -9.63 28.96 5.24
N THR A 138 -8.35 28.59 5.16
CA THR A 138 -7.20 29.53 5.08
C THR A 138 -6.87 29.98 3.66
N PHE A 139 -7.60 29.54 2.62
CA PHE A 139 -7.33 29.97 1.25
C PHE A 139 -7.63 31.49 1.10
N ASP A 140 -6.71 32.20 0.49
CA ASP A 140 -6.83 33.62 0.15
C ASP A 140 -7.59 33.82 -1.17
N ASN A 141 -7.44 32.87 -2.12
CA ASN A 141 -8.13 32.92 -3.42
C ASN A 141 -9.59 32.49 -3.26
N PRO A 142 -10.58 33.40 -3.44
CA PRO A 142 -11.98 33.08 -3.21
C PRO A 142 -12.52 32.03 -4.18
N HIS A 143 -12.12 32.03 -5.45
CA HIS A 143 -12.60 31.07 -6.44
C HIS A 143 -12.15 29.63 -6.13
N LEU A 144 -10.87 29.47 -5.72
CA LEU A 144 -10.36 28.15 -5.30
C LEU A 144 -11.04 27.68 -4.02
N LYS A 145 -11.21 28.60 -3.05
CA LYS A 145 -11.90 28.30 -1.79
C LYS A 145 -13.32 27.81 -2.03
N GLU A 146 -14.11 28.57 -2.77
CA GLU A 146 -15.52 28.24 -3.07
C GLU A 146 -15.63 26.93 -3.85
N LEU A 147 -14.75 26.69 -4.83
CA LEU A 147 -14.73 25.45 -5.60
C LEU A 147 -14.48 24.22 -4.70
N ILE A 148 -13.42 24.26 -3.88
CA ILE A 148 -13.10 23.11 -3.01
C ILE A 148 -14.17 22.92 -1.94
N GLN A 149 -14.70 23.99 -1.36
CA GLN A 149 -15.84 23.91 -0.43
C GLN A 149 -17.08 23.29 -1.08
N ALA A 150 -17.35 23.59 -2.36
CA ALA A 150 -18.48 22.99 -3.08
C ALA A 150 -18.29 21.48 -3.34
N PHE A 151 -17.05 21.02 -3.52
CA PHE A 151 -16.74 19.58 -3.53
C PHE A 151 -16.95 18.95 -2.15
N MET A 152 -16.44 19.59 -1.11
CA MET A 152 -16.54 19.08 0.26
C MET A 152 -17.97 19.05 0.80
N ALA A 153 -18.81 20.00 0.37
CA ALA A 153 -20.22 20.10 0.77
C ALA A 153 -21.14 19.13 0.02
N ASP A 154 -20.65 18.43 -1.01
CA ASP A 154 -21.41 17.41 -1.72
C ASP A 154 -21.41 16.09 -0.92
N PRO A 155 -22.58 15.65 -0.38
CA PRO A 155 -22.61 14.49 0.51
C PRO A 155 -22.14 13.18 -0.14
N GLN A 156 -22.33 13.03 -1.46
CA GLN A 156 -21.91 11.82 -2.18
C GLN A 156 -20.39 11.82 -2.34
N ILE A 157 -19.81 12.96 -2.67
CA ILE A 157 -18.35 13.12 -2.80
C ILE A 157 -17.71 12.98 -1.43
N GLU A 158 -18.21 13.65 -0.40
CA GLU A 158 -17.69 13.55 0.96
C GLU A 158 -17.65 12.09 1.43
N GLN A 159 -18.79 11.38 1.33
CA GLN A 159 -18.86 9.98 1.75
C GLN A 159 -17.87 9.11 0.97
N ALA A 160 -17.80 9.26 -0.35
CA ALA A 160 -16.91 8.50 -1.19
C ALA A 160 -15.44 8.81 -0.88
N TYR A 161 -15.07 10.08 -0.76
CA TYR A 161 -13.71 10.53 -0.48
C TYR A 161 -13.18 10.04 0.87
N ARG A 162 -14.04 10.03 1.90
CA ARG A 162 -13.73 9.53 3.25
C ARG A 162 -13.49 8.03 3.31
N ASN A 163 -14.01 7.27 2.33
CA ASN A 163 -13.94 5.81 2.32
C ASN A 163 -13.03 5.25 1.22
N ALA A 164 -12.75 6.00 0.16
CA ALA A 164 -11.97 5.50 -0.96
C ALA A 164 -10.53 5.14 -0.54
N PRO A 165 -9.96 4.05 -1.09
CA PRO A 165 -8.53 3.83 -1.05
C PRO A 165 -7.81 4.76 -2.03
N ALA A 166 -6.55 5.09 -1.79
CA ALA A 166 -5.74 5.85 -2.74
C ALA A 166 -5.16 4.99 -3.87
N ALA A 167 -5.08 3.67 -3.67
CA ALA A 167 -4.57 2.74 -4.67
C ALA A 167 -5.18 1.34 -4.47
N LYS A 168 -5.10 0.49 -5.50
CA LYS A 168 -5.51 -0.91 -5.42
C LYS A 168 -4.60 -1.76 -4.52
N THR A 169 -3.28 -1.56 -4.56
CA THR A 169 -2.33 -2.51 -3.96
C THR A 169 -1.07 -1.92 -3.32
N LEU A 170 -0.66 -0.69 -3.62
CA LEU A 170 0.68 -0.20 -3.26
C LEU A 170 0.67 0.69 -2.02
N HIS A 171 0.33 1.96 -2.16
CA HIS A 171 0.33 2.96 -1.09
C HIS A 171 -1.10 3.33 -0.73
N HIS A 172 -1.38 3.56 0.55
CA HIS A 172 -2.71 3.90 1.04
C HIS A 172 -3.85 3.00 0.51
N ALA A 173 -3.54 1.71 0.24
CA ALA A 173 -4.50 0.71 -0.26
C ALA A 173 -5.38 0.18 0.89
N PHE A 174 -6.12 1.08 1.52
CA PHE A 174 -7.03 0.79 2.64
C PHE A 174 -8.19 1.80 2.65
N ILE A 175 -9.29 1.43 3.29
CA ILE A 175 -10.46 2.30 3.45
C ILE A 175 -10.05 3.59 4.17
N GLY A 176 -10.36 4.74 3.56
CA GLY A 176 -9.93 6.06 4.03
C GLY A 176 -8.51 6.44 3.61
N GLY A 177 -7.87 5.62 2.76
CA GLY A 177 -6.51 5.85 2.28
C GLY A 177 -6.38 7.11 1.43
N LEU A 178 -7.37 7.42 0.59
CA LEU A 178 -7.38 8.65 -0.21
C LEU A 178 -7.36 9.90 0.68
N LEU A 179 -8.22 9.94 1.69
CA LEU A 179 -8.28 11.06 2.62
C LEU A 179 -6.98 11.20 3.42
N ASP A 180 -6.41 10.09 3.88
CA ASP A 180 -5.15 10.09 4.63
C ASP A 180 -3.98 10.61 3.77
N HIS A 181 -3.88 10.16 2.52
CA HIS A 181 -2.92 10.63 1.53
C HIS A 181 -3.05 12.14 1.30
N VAL A 182 -4.25 12.62 0.98
CA VAL A 182 -4.46 14.05 0.67
C VAL A 182 -4.18 14.95 1.88
N VAL A 183 -4.52 14.53 3.10
CA VAL A 183 -4.13 15.28 4.33
C VAL A 183 -2.62 15.33 4.49
N SER A 184 -1.91 14.25 4.18
CA SER A 184 -0.44 14.22 4.18
C SER A 184 0.13 15.20 3.15
N LEU A 185 -0.42 15.22 1.93
CA LEU A 185 -0.04 16.18 0.90
C LEU A 185 -0.30 17.62 1.31
N PHE A 186 -1.45 17.93 1.90
CA PHE A 186 -1.76 19.28 2.37
C PHE A 186 -0.71 19.80 3.37
N ARG A 187 -0.35 18.96 4.33
CA ARG A 187 0.68 19.30 5.34
C ARG A 187 2.05 19.54 4.70
N SER A 188 2.45 18.65 3.81
CA SER A 188 3.75 18.70 3.14
C SER A 188 3.83 19.87 2.17
N CYS A 189 2.80 20.07 1.33
CA CYS A 189 2.74 21.19 0.39
C CYS A 189 2.70 22.55 1.09
N ASP A 190 1.91 22.70 2.16
CA ASP A 190 1.86 23.94 2.96
C ASP A 190 3.25 24.30 3.52
N LEU A 191 3.96 23.31 4.05
CA LEU A 191 5.30 23.50 4.59
C LEU A 191 6.30 23.94 3.50
N VAL A 192 6.25 23.29 2.33
CA VAL A 192 7.17 23.60 1.22
C VAL A 192 6.84 24.97 0.60
N CYS A 193 5.55 25.32 0.44
CA CYS A 193 5.15 26.64 -0.08
C CYS A 193 5.68 27.80 0.77
N ARG A 194 5.80 27.62 2.09
CA ARG A 194 6.41 28.63 2.98
C ARG A 194 7.88 28.89 2.65
N ASN A 195 8.59 27.88 2.13
CA ASN A 195 10.00 28.02 1.73
C ASN A 195 10.16 28.61 0.32
N TYR A 196 9.11 28.56 -0.51
CA TYR A 196 9.10 29.09 -1.88
C TYR A 196 7.97 30.10 -2.08
N PRO A 197 8.09 31.36 -1.58
CA PRO A 197 7.01 32.35 -1.60
C PRO A 197 6.39 32.66 -2.97
N PRO A 198 7.09 32.52 -4.13
CA PRO A 198 6.48 32.72 -5.44
C PRO A 198 5.47 31.63 -5.86
N VAL A 199 5.49 30.46 -5.19
CA VAL A 199 4.55 29.38 -5.47
C VAL A 199 3.18 29.71 -4.89
N ASN A 200 2.14 29.62 -5.70
CA ASN A 200 0.77 29.86 -5.25
C ASN A 200 0.26 28.66 -4.41
N ARG A 201 0.31 28.86 -3.09
CA ARG A 201 -0.08 27.86 -2.09
C ARG A 201 -1.51 27.32 -2.32
N ASP A 202 -2.48 28.22 -2.55
CA ASP A 202 -3.88 27.81 -2.71
C ASP A 202 -4.08 26.97 -3.96
N LEU A 203 -3.37 27.28 -5.03
CA LEU A 203 -3.39 26.51 -6.27
C LEU A 203 -2.79 25.11 -6.07
N VAL A 204 -1.67 24.98 -5.34
CA VAL A 204 -1.07 23.67 -5.00
C VAL A 204 -2.05 22.85 -4.15
N LEU A 205 -2.63 23.43 -3.11
CA LEU A 205 -3.54 22.71 -2.21
C LEU A 205 -4.86 22.33 -2.90
N ALA A 206 -5.39 23.21 -3.77
CA ALA A 206 -6.53 22.86 -4.61
C ALA A 206 -6.20 21.70 -5.55
N GLY A 207 -5.02 21.72 -6.18
CA GLY A 207 -4.50 20.60 -6.97
C GLY A 207 -4.36 19.32 -6.14
N ALA A 208 -3.82 19.41 -4.93
CA ALA A 208 -3.70 18.27 -4.02
C ALA A 208 -5.05 17.68 -3.58
N PHE A 209 -6.11 18.49 -3.49
CA PHE A 209 -7.46 17.98 -3.26
C PHE A 209 -8.04 17.26 -4.47
N LEU A 210 -7.75 17.77 -5.68
CA LEU A 210 -8.40 17.35 -6.93
C LEU A 210 -7.67 16.22 -7.66
N HIS A 211 -6.33 16.08 -7.51
CA HIS A 211 -5.50 15.23 -8.37
C HIS A 211 -5.88 13.74 -8.39
N ASP A 212 -6.50 13.27 -7.33
CA ASP A 212 -6.89 11.87 -7.11
C ASP A 212 -8.39 11.69 -6.80
N ILE A 213 -9.19 12.77 -6.87
CA ILE A 213 -10.62 12.69 -6.54
C ILE A 213 -11.39 11.71 -7.43
N GLY A 214 -10.92 11.49 -8.66
CA GLY A 214 -11.52 10.54 -9.61
C GLY A 214 -11.47 9.08 -9.12
N LYS A 215 -10.57 8.74 -8.20
CA LYS A 215 -10.47 7.41 -7.60
C LYS A 215 -11.73 6.99 -6.86
N VAL A 216 -12.57 7.93 -6.41
CA VAL A 216 -13.88 7.61 -5.82
C VAL A 216 -14.83 6.91 -6.81
N HIS A 217 -14.61 7.08 -8.11
CA HIS A 217 -15.36 6.41 -9.18
C HIS A 217 -14.50 5.42 -10.00
N GLU A 218 -13.19 5.55 -9.96
CA GLU A 218 -12.26 4.62 -10.61
C GLU A 218 -12.25 3.28 -9.89
N LEU A 219 -12.25 3.29 -8.54
CA LEU A 219 -12.11 2.11 -7.72
C LEU A 219 -13.45 1.68 -7.11
N THR A 220 -13.61 0.38 -6.94
CA THR A 220 -14.62 -0.23 -6.07
C THR A 220 -13.93 -0.92 -4.90
N TYR A 221 -14.55 -0.81 -3.72
CA TYR A 221 -14.01 -1.36 -2.47
C TYR A 221 -15.09 -2.05 -1.62
N ASN A 222 -16.08 -2.63 -2.31
CA ASN A 222 -17.18 -3.34 -1.63
C ASN A 222 -16.74 -4.72 -1.10
N ARG A 223 -15.97 -5.48 -1.90
CA ARG A 223 -15.48 -6.83 -1.55
C ARG A 223 -13.95 -6.91 -1.53
N SER A 224 -13.33 -6.27 -2.49
CA SER A 224 -11.89 -6.13 -2.66
C SER A 224 -11.62 -4.76 -3.30
N PHE A 225 -10.36 -4.33 -3.31
CA PHE A 225 -9.97 -3.15 -4.07
C PHE A 225 -9.81 -3.53 -5.54
N SER A 226 -10.74 -3.11 -6.38
CA SER A 226 -10.78 -3.41 -7.81
C SER A 226 -11.12 -2.17 -8.62
N TYR A 227 -10.82 -2.18 -9.92
CA TYR A 227 -11.25 -1.13 -10.82
C TYR A 227 -12.72 -1.33 -11.22
N THR A 228 -13.48 -0.24 -11.28
CA THR A 228 -14.75 -0.24 -12.01
C THR A 228 -14.48 -0.39 -13.51
N THR A 229 -15.47 -0.81 -14.31
CA THR A 229 -15.32 -0.84 -15.78
C THR A 229 -14.92 0.52 -16.34
N ARG A 230 -15.52 1.60 -15.81
CA ARG A 230 -15.19 2.97 -16.20
C ARG A 230 -13.76 3.35 -15.78
N GLY A 231 -13.36 2.99 -14.57
CA GLY A 231 -12.01 3.21 -14.07
C GLY A 231 -10.94 2.51 -14.91
N GLN A 232 -11.20 1.26 -15.29
CA GLN A 232 -10.28 0.48 -16.13
C GLN A 232 -10.11 1.05 -17.55
N LEU A 233 -11.17 1.66 -18.10
CA LEU A 233 -11.16 2.17 -19.47
C LEU A 233 -10.69 3.64 -19.58
N LEU A 234 -11.01 4.48 -18.61
CA LEU A 234 -10.75 5.92 -18.67
C LEU A 234 -9.64 6.36 -17.71
N GLY A 235 -9.46 5.67 -16.57
CA GLY A 235 -8.58 6.11 -15.49
C GLY A 235 -9.11 7.33 -14.73
N HIS A 236 -8.54 7.57 -13.53
CA HIS A 236 -8.99 8.64 -12.63
C HIS A 236 -8.85 10.04 -13.23
N MET A 237 -7.77 10.37 -13.95
CA MET A 237 -7.54 11.71 -14.50
C MET A 237 -8.67 12.21 -15.41
N VAL A 238 -9.21 11.32 -16.27
CA VAL A 238 -10.36 11.69 -17.15
C VAL A 238 -11.62 11.90 -16.31
N ILE A 239 -11.83 11.03 -15.32
CA ILE A 239 -12.97 11.12 -14.40
C ILE A 239 -12.89 12.43 -13.58
N GLU A 240 -11.70 12.82 -13.13
CA GLU A 240 -11.43 14.08 -12.41
C GLU A 240 -11.77 15.31 -13.23
N LEU A 241 -11.32 15.33 -14.50
CA LEU A 241 -11.66 16.43 -15.40
C LEU A 241 -13.17 16.57 -15.58
N GLU A 242 -13.90 15.47 -15.72
CA GLU A 242 -15.37 15.51 -15.81
C GLU A 242 -16.01 16.00 -14.50
N MET A 243 -15.52 15.53 -13.34
CA MET A 243 -15.98 15.99 -12.03
C MET A 243 -15.71 17.49 -11.83
N LEU A 244 -14.50 17.95 -12.22
CA LEU A 244 -14.14 19.37 -12.17
C LEU A 244 -15.06 20.21 -13.06
N GLN A 245 -15.29 19.79 -14.31
CA GLN A 245 -16.18 20.50 -15.23
C GLN A 245 -17.63 20.56 -14.72
N ALA A 246 -18.14 19.45 -14.19
CA ALA A 246 -19.49 19.40 -13.62
C ALA A 246 -19.63 20.37 -12.43
N LYS A 247 -18.61 20.44 -11.56
CA LYS A 247 -18.64 21.35 -10.41
C LYS A 247 -18.47 22.82 -10.84
N LEU A 248 -17.58 23.10 -11.81
CA LEU A 248 -17.39 24.47 -12.35
C LEU A 248 -18.63 25.02 -13.06
N ALA A 249 -19.52 24.18 -13.56
CA ALA A 249 -20.80 24.64 -14.13
C ALA A 249 -21.68 25.40 -13.10
N LEU A 250 -21.41 25.23 -11.81
CA LEU A 250 -22.07 26.00 -10.74
C LEU A 250 -21.47 27.41 -10.55
N PHE A 251 -20.34 27.72 -11.18
CA PHE A 251 -19.58 28.95 -11.02
C PHE A 251 -19.32 29.61 -12.37
N PRO A 252 -20.32 30.27 -12.97
CA PRO A 252 -20.21 30.84 -14.34
C PRO A 252 -19.11 31.88 -14.49
N ASP A 253 -18.74 32.57 -13.41
CA ASP A 253 -17.72 33.61 -13.38
C ASP A 253 -16.33 33.07 -12.96
N PHE A 254 -16.15 31.74 -12.92
CA PHE A 254 -14.85 31.17 -12.56
C PHE A 254 -13.77 31.54 -13.59
N PRO A 255 -12.61 32.07 -13.17
CA PRO A 255 -11.58 32.56 -14.09
C PRO A 255 -11.09 31.45 -15.03
N ALA A 256 -11.18 31.68 -16.35
CA ALA A 256 -10.81 30.67 -17.36
C ALA A 256 -9.34 30.25 -17.26
N GLY A 257 -8.42 31.20 -16.94
CA GLY A 257 -7.01 30.86 -16.72
C GLY A 257 -6.80 29.94 -15.52
N LEU A 258 -7.52 30.17 -14.42
CA LEU A 258 -7.42 29.33 -13.21
C LEU A 258 -7.97 27.91 -13.48
N LYS A 259 -9.05 27.79 -14.25
CA LYS A 259 -9.58 26.51 -14.73
C LYS A 259 -8.52 25.71 -15.47
N VAL A 260 -7.84 26.32 -16.45
CA VAL A 260 -6.79 25.66 -17.24
C VAL A 260 -5.62 25.19 -16.35
N LEU A 261 -5.26 25.98 -15.33
CA LEU A 261 -4.20 25.57 -14.38
C LEU A 261 -4.62 24.37 -13.55
N LEU A 262 -5.87 24.30 -13.06
CA LEU A 262 -6.40 23.13 -12.35
C LEU A 262 -6.46 21.90 -13.25
N GLU A 263 -6.95 22.04 -14.49
CA GLU A 263 -6.96 20.94 -15.46
C GLU A 263 -5.54 20.42 -15.73
N HIS A 264 -4.55 21.32 -15.83
CA HIS A 264 -3.15 20.93 -16.00
C HIS A 264 -2.58 20.22 -14.77
N LEU A 265 -2.89 20.68 -13.55
CA LEU A 265 -2.50 19.98 -12.31
C LEU A 265 -2.99 18.52 -12.34
N ILE A 266 -4.25 18.29 -12.71
CA ILE A 266 -4.85 16.96 -12.81
C ILE A 266 -4.10 16.09 -13.83
N ILE A 267 -3.89 16.56 -15.05
CA ILE A 267 -3.32 15.73 -16.12
C ILE A 267 -1.79 15.60 -16.07
N SER A 268 -1.12 16.31 -15.16
CA SER A 268 0.35 16.30 -15.06
C SER A 268 0.88 15.78 -13.71
N HIS A 269 0.01 15.46 -12.74
CA HIS A 269 0.48 15.10 -11.40
C HIS A 269 1.35 13.82 -11.36
N HIS A 270 1.17 12.85 -12.26
CA HIS A 270 2.08 11.71 -12.38
C HIS A 270 3.48 12.09 -12.88
N GLY A 271 3.67 13.28 -13.47
CA GLY A 271 4.95 13.92 -13.74
C GLY A 271 5.77 13.37 -14.89
N GLN A 272 5.58 12.12 -15.29
CA GLN A 272 6.35 11.45 -16.35
C GLN A 272 5.42 10.67 -17.28
N TYR A 273 5.77 10.62 -18.57
CA TYR A 273 4.98 9.87 -19.56
C TYR A 273 4.94 8.37 -19.25
N GLU A 274 6.05 7.82 -18.73
CA GLU A 274 6.19 6.44 -18.33
C GLU A 274 5.24 6.05 -17.17
N PHE A 275 4.80 7.04 -16.39
CA PHE A 275 3.81 6.85 -15.32
C PHE A 275 2.37 7.11 -15.78
N GLY A 276 2.17 7.27 -17.10
CA GLY A 276 0.85 7.52 -17.69
C GLY A 276 0.38 8.96 -17.61
N SER A 277 1.28 9.92 -17.30
CA SER A 277 0.92 11.34 -17.33
C SER A 277 0.70 11.82 -18.77
N PRO A 278 -0.46 12.39 -19.12
CA PRO A 278 -0.68 12.95 -20.46
C PRO A 278 0.20 14.17 -20.77
N LYS A 279 0.64 14.90 -19.75
CA LYS A 279 1.51 16.07 -19.83
C LYS A 279 2.55 16.06 -18.72
N LEU A 280 3.69 16.70 -18.97
CA LEU A 280 4.65 17.00 -17.94
C LEU A 280 4.23 18.24 -17.14
N PRO A 281 4.59 18.39 -15.85
CA PRO A 281 4.37 19.60 -15.07
C PRO A 281 5.06 20.82 -15.70
N MET A 282 4.31 21.86 -16.06
CA MET A 282 4.83 23.00 -16.83
C MET A 282 4.94 24.30 -16.02
N PHE A 283 4.55 24.30 -14.75
CA PHE A 283 4.69 25.46 -13.85
C PHE A 283 5.00 25.00 -12.43
N PRO A 284 5.49 25.89 -11.55
CA PRO A 284 6.03 25.51 -10.25
C PRO A 284 5.06 24.72 -9.37
N GLU A 285 3.78 25.09 -9.34
CA GLU A 285 2.77 24.44 -8.53
C GLU A 285 2.52 23.00 -9.00
N ALA A 286 2.50 22.76 -10.32
CA ALA A 286 2.34 21.43 -10.88
C ALA A 286 3.56 20.54 -10.59
N LEU A 287 4.75 21.10 -10.69
CA LEU A 287 6.00 20.40 -10.35
C LEU A 287 6.04 20.04 -8.86
N LEU A 288 5.65 20.98 -8.00
CA LEU A 288 5.59 20.75 -6.56
C LEU A 288 4.60 19.65 -6.20
N LEU A 289 3.38 19.71 -6.74
CA LEU A 289 2.36 18.69 -6.52
C LEU A 289 2.89 17.30 -6.90
N HIS A 290 3.44 17.16 -8.11
CA HIS A 290 4.01 15.89 -8.57
C HIS A 290 5.04 15.32 -7.60
N TYR A 291 6.03 16.13 -7.17
CA TYR A 291 7.07 15.61 -6.28
C TYR A 291 6.56 15.30 -4.87
N MET A 292 5.58 16.03 -4.37
CA MET A 292 5.00 15.73 -3.05
C MET A 292 4.15 14.46 -3.09
N ASP A 293 3.36 14.26 -4.14
CA ASP A 293 2.60 13.04 -4.37
C ASP A 293 3.51 11.81 -4.51
N ASP A 294 4.53 11.89 -5.37
CA ASP A 294 5.53 10.82 -5.56
C ASP A 294 6.30 10.51 -4.26
N LEU A 295 6.64 11.53 -3.48
CA LEU A 295 7.31 11.36 -2.19
C LEU A 295 6.41 10.63 -1.18
N ASP A 296 5.17 11.09 -1.00
CA ASP A 296 4.22 10.51 -0.04
C ASP A 296 3.93 9.05 -0.38
N SER A 297 3.64 8.77 -1.66
CA SER A 297 3.36 7.42 -2.14
C SER A 297 4.56 6.47 -1.94
N LYS A 298 5.79 6.92 -2.17
CA LYS A 298 7.01 6.10 -1.95
C LYS A 298 7.30 5.86 -0.48
N LEU A 299 7.18 6.89 0.36
CA LEU A 299 7.39 6.74 1.81
C LEU A 299 6.36 5.81 2.43
N GLU A 300 5.09 5.93 2.02
CA GLU A 300 4.04 5.03 2.49
C GLU A 300 4.25 3.58 2.00
N SER A 301 4.70 3.39 0.75
CA SER A 301 5.09 2.07 0.24
C SER A 301 6.22 1.44 1.04
N MET A 302 7.23 2.23 1.45
CA MET A 302 8.31 1.78 2.33
C MET A 302 7.77 1.40 3.71
N ARG A 303 6.94 2.25 4.32
CA ARG A 303 6.34 2.01 5.63
C ARG A 303 5.54 0.71 5.65
N ALA A 304 4.63 0.54 4.67
CA ALA A 304 3.83 -0.66 4.55
C ALA A 304 4.67 -1.93 4.30
N HIS A 305 5.80 -1.80 3.61
CA HIS A 305 6.71 -2.92 3.37
C HIS A 305 7.46 -3.32 4.65
N PHE A 306 7.94 -2.35 5.43
CA PHE A 306 8.58 -2.61 6.73
C PHE A 306 7.60 -3.22 7.74
N GLU A 307 6.35 -2.78 7.77
CA GLU A 307 5.32 -3.35 8.66
C GLU A 307 5.02 -4.80 8.32
N ARG A 308 4.86 -5.13 7.02
CA ARG A 308 4.63 -6.52 6.57
C ARG A 308 5.79 -7.45 6.91
N GLU A 309 7.00 -6.93 6.97
CA GLU A 309 8.21 -7.70 7.26
C GLU A 309 8.80 -7.37 8.65
N SER A 310 7.95 -6.90 9.57
CA SER A 310 8.36 -6.53 10.94
C SER A 310 9.05 -7.66 11.70
N GLU A 311 8.60 -8.90 11.48
CA GLU A 311 9.10 -10.11 12.13
C GLU A 311 10.45 -10.63 11.58
N LEU A 312 10.94 -10.07 10.47
CA LEU A 312 12.26 -10.47 9.96
C LEU A 312 13.36 -9.95 10.89
N GLU A 313 14.29 -10.82 11.29
CA GLU A 313 15.45 -10.44 12.10
C GLU A 313 16.42 -9.54 11.32
N SER A 314 16.52 -9.75 10.01
CA SER A 314 17.37 -8.96 9.12
C SER A 314 16.90 -7.49 9.07
N PRO A 315 17.84 -6.52 9.09
CA PRO A 315 17.49 -5.13 8.81
C PRO A 315 17.13 -4.90 7.33
N TRP A 316 17.46 -5.83 6.43
CA TRP A 316 17.11 -5.78 5.01
C TRP A 316 15.80 -6.51 4.75
N THR A 317 14.93 -5.87 3.96
CA THR A 317 13.70 -6.48 3.50
C THR A 317 13.91 -7.38 2.28
N SER A 318 12.87 -8.10 1.89
CA SER A 318 12.77 -8.69 0.55
C SER A 318 12.73 -7.59 -0.52
N TYR A 319 12.85 -8.01 -1.79
CA TYR A 319 12.78 -7.08 -2.93
C TYR A 319 11.42 -6.38 -3.00
N ASN A 320 11.44 -5.05 -2.99
CA ASN A 320 10.25 -4.22 -3.19
C ASN A 320 10.11 -3.92 -4.70
N ALA A 321 9.06 -4.47 -5.34
CA ALA A 321 8.87 -4.35 -6.78
C ALA A 321 8.56 -2.90 -7.22
N SER A 322 7.85 -2.12 -6.40
CA SER A 322 7.50 -0.73 -6.75
C SER A 322 8.71 0.21 -6.71
N LEU A 323 9.72 -0.10 -5.88
CA LEU A 323 10.94 0.69 -5.75
C LEU A 323 12.15 0.05 -6.45
N GLY A 324 11.98 -1.16 -7.02
CA GLY A 324 13.00 -1.85 -7.79
C GLY A 324 14.23 -2.30 -6.97
N ARG A 325 14.11 -2.46 -5.63
CA ARG A 325 15.24 -2.77 -4.75
C ARG A 325 14.78 -3.33 -3.40
N PRO A 326 15.65 -4.06 -2.66
CA PRO A 326 15.44 -4.30 -1.24
C PRO A 326 15.62 -3.00 -0.45
N LEU A 327 14.99 -2.91 0.73
CA LEU A 327 15.01 -1.73 1.58
C LEU A 327 15.74 -2.03 2.89
N LEU A 328 16.47 -1.06 3.41
CA LEU A 328 17.13 -1.12 4.72
C LEU A 328 16.22 -0.45 5.77
N ASN A 329 15.83 -1.19 6.79
CA ASN A 329 15.21 -0.62 7.98
C ASN A 329 16.33 -0.05 8.88
N ALA A 330 16.49 1.27 8.81
CA ALA A 330 17.56 1.96 9.55
C ALA A 330 17.44 1.79 11.08
N ALA A 331 16.23 1.74 11.63
CA ALA A 331 16.03 1.53 13.06
C ALA A 331 16.53 0.14 13.50
N LYS A 332 16.20 -0.91 12.74
CA LYS A 332 16.73 -2.27 12.99
C LYS A 332 18.25 -2.35 12.79
N PHE A 333 18.78 -1.64 11.79
CA PHE A 333 20.21 -1.64 11.49
C PHE A 333 21.04 -0.98 12.60
N LEU A 334 20.50 0.09 13.20
CA LEU A 334 21.14 0.81 14.30
C LEU A 334 20.84 0.23 15.68
N ALA A 335 19.90 -0.71 15.79
CA ALA A 335 19.59 -1.36 17.05
C ALA A 335 20.83 -2.11 17.58
N PRO A 336 21.13 -2.07 18.89
CA PRO A 336 22.21 -2.84 19.49
C PRO A 336 22.02 -4.33 19.15
N LYS A 337 23.05 -4.98 18.61
CA LYS A 337 23.00 -6.44 18.47
C LYS A 337 22.86 -7.03 19.87
N PRO A 338 21.98 -8.03 20.09
CA PRO A 338 21.96 -8.75 21.35
C PRO A 338 23.36 -9.25 21.60
N SER A 339 23.91 -8.95 22.79
CA SER A 339 25.19 -9.51 23.21
C SER A 339 25.08 -11.02 23.09
N PRO A 340 26.06 -11.71 22.49
CA PRO A 340 26.05 -13.17 22.54
C PRO A 340 25.89 -13.58 24.01
N GLU A 341 24.90 -14.42 24.31
CA GLU A 341 24.80 -15.02 25.64
C GLU A 341 26.17 -15.59 25.99
N PRO A 342 26.70 -15.36 27.19
CA PRO A 342 27.96 -16.00 27.57
C PRO A 342 27.73 -17.50 27.45
N GLU A 343 28.32 -18.11 26.40
CA GLU A 343 28.43 -19.56 26.34
C GLU A 343 28.92 -20.02 27.70
N SER A 344 28.11 -20.84 28.35
CA SER A 344 28.35 -21.30 29.71
C SER A 344 29.80 -21.75 29.82
N ALA A 345 30.52 -21.18 30.77
CA ALA A 345 31.85 -21.57 31.17
C ALA A 345 31.86 -23.00 31.74
N ALA A 346 31.57 -23.99 30.89
CA ALA A 346 31.51 -25.40 31.24
C ALA A 346 32.39 -26.29 30.33
N LEU A 347 33.41 -25.71 29.68
CA LEU A 347 34.39 -26.48 28.87
C LEU A 347 35.81 -25.89 28.95
N ALA A 348 36.24 -25.49 30.12
CA ALA A 348 37.63 -25.09 30.37
C ALA A 348 38.25 -25.96 31.46
N ALA A 349 38.26 -27.28 31.23
CA ALA A 349 39.09 -28.19 32.03
C ALA A 349 39.35 -29.47 31.23
N THR A 350 40.10 -29.39 30.14
CA THR A 350 40.98 -30.45 29.61
C THR A 350 41.50 -30.00 28.25
N ALA A 351 42.73 -29.56 28.18
CA ALA A 351 43.69 -29.94 27.17
C ALA A 351 44.82 -28.92 27.09
N ASP A 352 45.82 -29.21 27.83
CA ASP A 352 47.20 -28.81 27.56
C ASP A 352 47.67 -29.68 26.37
N GLU A 353 47.70 -29.12 25.18
CA GLU A 353 48.49 -29.60 24.05
C GLU A 353 48.79 -28.40 23.12
N THR A 354 50.03 -27.92 23.27
CA THR A 354 50.68 -26.97 22.36
C THR A 354 50.79 -27.55 20.96
N LEU A 355 49.96 -27.02 20.02
CA LEU A 355 50.16 -27.20 18.60
C LEU A 355 50.79 -25.94 18.02
N THR A 356 52.10 -25.99 17.77
CA THR A 356 52.83 -24.97 17.00
C THR A 356 52.48 -25.10 15.53
N LEU A 357 51.78 -24.12 15.00
CA LEU A 357 51.53 -23.92 13.59
C LEU A 357 52.76 -23.23 12.95
N ALA A 358 53.71 -24.03 12.48
CA ALA A 358 54.72 -23.58 11.54
C ALA A 358 54.31 -24.04 10.13
N GLY A 359 54.09 -23.08 9.21
CA GLY A 359 54.00 -23.35 7.77
C GLY A 359 52.65 -23.10 7.11
N LEU A 360 52.10 -21.89 7.19
CA LEU A 360 51.11 -21.42 6.24
C LEU A 360 51.58 -20.07 5.67
N GLU A 361 52.09 -20.08 4.45
CA GLU A 361 52.35 -18.87 3.67
C GLU A 361 50.99 -18.25 3.28
N ILE A 362 50.78 -17.00 3.68
CA ILE A 362 49.66 -16.20 3.25
C ILE A 362 50.00 -15.61 1.89
N PRO A 363 49.27 -15.90 0.81
CA PRO A 363 49.53 -15.24 -0.48
C PRO A 363 49.15 -13.76 -0.39
N GLU A 364 50.02 -12.89 -0.88
CA GLU A 364 49.77 -11.45 -1.01
C GLU A 364 48.58 -11.18 -1.95
N PRO A 365 47.77 -10.15 -1.68
CA PRO A 365 46.66 -9.78 -2.57
C PRO A 365 47.21 -9.22 -3.89
N PRO A 366 46.54 -9.50 -5.04
CA PRO A 366 46.97 -9.00 -6.31
C PRO A 366 46.80 -7.48 -6.40
N ASP A 367 47.88 -6.82 -6.77
CA ASP A 367 47.88 -5.39 -7.16
C ASP A 367 47.02 -5.15 -8.41
N THR A 368 46.27 -4.04 -8.36
CA THR A 368 45.59 -3.40 -9.45
C THR A 368 44.24 -3.98 -9.91
N ILE A 369 43.16 -3.33 -9.43
CA ILE A 369 41.85 -3.32 -10.11
C ILE A 369 41.94 -2.31 -11.28
N PRO A 370 41.67 -2.69 -12.53
CA PRO A 370 41.63 -1.72 -13.65
C PRO A 370 40.37 -0.85 -13.53
N VAL A 371 40.56 0.46 -13.44
CA VAL A 371 39.50 1.47 -13.55
C VAL A 371 39.00 1.48 -14.99
N VAL A 372 37.80 0.97 -15.23
CA VAL A 372 37.11 1.14 -16.51
C VAL A 372 36.56 2.56 -16.61
N ALA A 373 37.15 3.36 -17.47
CA ALA A 373 36.65 4.70 -17.79
C ALA A 373 35.29 4.62 -18.48
N ALA A 374 34.30 5.31 -17.93
CA ALA A 374 32.99 5.48 -18.53
C ALA A 374 33.08 6.27 -19.83
N GLN A 375 32.55 5.74 -20.93
CA GLN A 375 32.40 6.45 -22.19
C GLN A 375 31.23 7.45 -22.12
N PRO A 376 31.33 8.65 -22.70
CA PRO A 376 30.23 9.61 -22.73
C PRO A 376 29.13 9.18 -23.71
N PRO A 377 27.85 9.57 -23.48
CA PRO A 377 26.73 9.17 -24.33
C PRO A 377 26.83 9.78 -25.72
N LYS A 378 26.57 8.98 -26.75
CA LYS A 378 26.49 9.43 -28.15
C LYS A 378 25.25 10.31 -28.32
N LYS A 379 25.46 11.52 -28.83
CA LYS A 379 24.39 12.41 -29.30
C LYS A 379 23.82 11.84 -30.61
N SER A 380 22.52 11.66 -30.67
CA SER A 380 21.72 11.66 -31.87
C SER A 380 20.40 12.35 -31.61
#